data_9a4732233b877de488d72a7e28f1d4d7
#
_entry.id   9a4732233b877de488d72a7e28f1d4d7
#
_cell.length_a   1.000
_cell.length_b   1.000
_cell.length_c   1.000
_cell.angle_alpha   90.00
_cell.angle_beta   90.00
_cell.angle_gamma   90.00
#
_symmetry.space_group_name_H-M   'P 1'
#
loop_
_entity.id
_entity.type
_entity.pdbx_description
1 polymer ?
#
loop_
_entity_poly.entity_id
_entity_poly.type
_entity_poly.pdbx_seq_one_letter_code
_entity_poly.pdbx_strand_id
1 'polypeptide(L)'
;MSVYYPGSLLEAGRESSSVGELGSSIFRVVAVPGGDGLIALREQWMDLLCRALNPTFLHELPWSLAVATALKSGRVVFYFVYDRDRLVAVIPLEYRARWNGPVRLRALHLPSHSNIYLNDILLDRDYVDKDVLGAVLEAVSGQPQGLRWDYFKLRKFNARSALYAYLQGRAVELREVGGSAFIPCRNRADIQGISKKAWKNANRLARKAADEVGPLALTHSTPGEPLEPWFEDFMRIESSGWKGEDGTGTSLLLDKRAQAFFRALIVENAENWETRVYVLCFGEAQVASVLCICSGQVLYVLKTGYNEEYKAYGPGSILIARLIEIMADNPDVTAINLTTAPPWSERWHFERASVHEVIITGNTLRGRLYGGLYRLKCRLSPLKNRLILAKQGNKF
;
A
#
# COMPACT_ATOMS: atom_id res chain seq x y z
N MET A 1 -28.03 -6.74 11.29
CA MET A 1 -27.35 -7.86 11.94
C MET A 1 -26.21 -7.30 12.77
N SER A 2 -26.39 -7.30 14.07
CA SER A 2 -25.46 -6.72 15.05
C SER A 2 -24.19 -7.55 15.12
N VAL A 3 -23.06 -6.94 14.81
CA VAL A 3 -21.74 -7.56 14.97
C VAL A 3 -21.36 -7.40 16.45
N TYR A 4 -21.38 -8.49 17.19
CA TYR A 4 -20.93 -8.56 18.57
C TYR A 4 -19.41 -8.31 18.62
N TYR A 5 -19.00 -7.17 19.12
CA TYR A 5 -17.63 -6.88 19.47
C TYR A 5 -17.39 -7.28 20.92
N PRO A 6 -16.43 -8.14 21.24
CA PRO A 6 -16.01 -8.28 22.61
C PRO A 6 -15.35 -6.97 23.06
N GLY A 7 -15.93 -6.33 24.06
CA GLY A 7 -15.51 -5.02 24.59
C GLY A 7 -14.13 -4.98 25.27
N SER A 8 -13.37 -6.07 25.23
CA SER A 8 -12.17 -6.29 26.03
C SER A 8 -10.84 -5.84 25.43
N LEU A 9 -10.81 -5.36 24.19
CA LEU A 9 -9.56 -4.85 23.60
C LEU A 9 -9.20 -3.41 24.05
N LEU A 10 -10.17 -2.68 24.63
CA LEU A 10 -9.96 -1.31 25.11
C LEU A 10 -9.49 -1.23 26.56
N GLU A 11 -9.68 -2.27 27.36
CA GLU A 11 -9.27 -2.29 28.78
C GLU A 11 -7.86 -2.83 29.03
N ALA A 12 -7.22 -3.46 28.04
CA ALA A 12 -5.85 -3.97 28.15
C ALA A 12 -4.76 -2.85 28.17
N GLY A 13 -5.13 -1.58 28.05
CA GLY A 13 -4.23 -0.43 28.14
C GLY A 13 -4.14 0.25 29.51
N ARG A 14 -4.88 -0.25 30.52
CA ARG A 14 -4.76 0.25 31.90
C ARG A 14 -4.42 -0.92 32.82
N GLU A 15 -3.25 -0.81 33.44
CA GLU A 15 -2.77 -1.63 34.56
C GLU A 15 -2.66 -3.16 34.32
N SER A 16 -1.47 -3.62 33.97
CA SER A 16 -0.87 -4.77 34.63
C SER A 16 0.65 -4.68 34.61
N SER A 17 1.21 -4.02 35.60
CA SER A 17 2.52 -4.30 36.14
C SER A 17 2.43 -5.61 36.91
N SER A 18 2.33 -6.73 36.22
CA SER A 18 2.68 -8.05 36.73
C SER A 18 3.51 -8.73 35.68
N VAL A 19 4.82 -8.58 35.80
CA VAL A 19 5.83 -9.35 35.10
C VAL A 19 5.66 -10.80 35.55
N GLY A 20 4.90 -11.55 34.76
CA GLY A 20 4.94 -13.00 34.76
C GLY A 20 5.98 -13.42 33.71
N GLU A 21 7.17 -13.81 34.14
CA GLU A 21 8.12 -14.53 33.33
C GLU A 21 7.49 -15.85 32.87
N LEU A 22 6.95 -15.86 31.66
CA LEU A 22 6.52 -17.05 30.95
C LEU A 22 7.12 -17.04 29.55
N GLY A 23 8.14 -17.86 29.35
CA GLY A 23 8.63 -18.35 28.05
C GLY A 23 9.45 -17.34 27.23
N SER A 24 10.73 -17.46 27.24
CA SER A 24 11.81 -17.14 26.26
C SER A 24 11.62 -16.05 25.16
N SER A 25 10.69 -15.14 25.21
CA SER A 25 10.70 -13.99 24.32
C SER A 25 11.57 -12.89 24.92
N ILE A 26 12.66 -12.57 24.22
CA ILE A 26 13.60 -11.49 24.57
C ILE A 26 12.87 -10.12 24.46
N PHE A 27 11.69 -10.10 23.81
CA PHE A 27 10.97 -8.88 23.45
C PHE A 27 9.76 -8.61 24.35
N ARG A 28 9.62 -7.33 24.72
CA ARG A 28 8.37 -6.81 25.29
C ARG A 28 7.49 -6.29 24.16
N VAL A 29 6.23 -6.74 24.10
CA VAL A 29 5.28 -6.33 23.07
C VAL A 29 4.14 -5.51 23.69
N VAL A 30 3.87 -4.33 23.12
CA VAL A 30 2.80 -3.42 23.56
C VAL A 30 1.81 -3.24 22.43
N ALA A 31 0.53 -3.51 22.69
CA ALA A 31 -0.54 -3.29 21.73
C ALA A 31 -1.06 -1.86 21.85
N VAL A 32 -0.95 -1.08 20.77
CA VAL A 32 -1.39 0.31 20.70
C VAL A 32 -2.53 0.41 19.70
N PRO A 33 -3.76 0.71 20.11
CA PRO A 33 -4.82 1.09 19.20
C PRO A 33 -4.44 2.38 18.47
N GLY A 34 -4.89 2.52 17.21
CA GLY A 34 -4.59 3.68 16.39
C GLY A 34 -5.09 5.01 16.96
N GLY A 35 -4.78 6.10 16.29
CA GLY A 35 -5.16 7.45 16.71
C GLY A 35 -4.26 8.02 17.80
N ASP A 36 -4.84 8.50 18.88
CA ASP A 36 -4.10 9.21 19.95
C ASP A 36 -2.94 8.39 20.53
N GLY A 37 -3.09 7.06 20.58
CA GLY A 37 -2.03 6.17 21.05
C GLY A 37 -0.77 6.20 20.16
N LEU A 38 -0.93 6.34 18.85
CA LEU A 38 0.20 6.49 17.92
C LEU A 38 0.87 7.86 18.06
N ILE A 39 0.05 8.91 18.24
CA ILE A 39 0.56 10.29 18.41
C ILE A 39 1.41 10.38 19.67
N ALA A 40 0.97 9.76 20.77
CA ALA A 40 1.71 9.73 22.03
C ALA A 40 3.10 9.06 21.93
N LEU A 41 3.29 8.18 20.94
CA LEU A 41 4.54 7.45 20.71
C LEU A 41 5.35 8.00 19.51
N ARG A 42 5.02 9.21 19.03
CA ARG A 42 5.64 9.83 17.86
C ARG A 42 7.17 9.86 17.92
N GLU A 43 7.74 10.29 19.05
CA GLU A 43 9.19 10.40 19.19
C GLU A 43 9.89 9.03 19.03
N GLN A 44 9.36 7.99 19.67
CA GLN A 44 9.89 6.63 19.54
C GLN A 44 9.72 6.08 18.14
N TRP A 45 8.60 6.43 17.47
CA TRP A 45 8.34 6.06 16.08
C TRP A 45 9.39 6.70 15.15
N MET A 46 9.63 8.01 15.30
CA MET A 46 10.61 8.73 14.47
C MET A 46 12.04 8.24 14.71
N ASP A 47 12.42 7.94 15.95
CA ASP A 47 13.71 7.32 16.26
C ASP A 47 13.87 5.95 15.57
N LEU A 48 12.85 5.09 15.61
CA LEU A 48 12.85 3.82 14.88
C LEU A 48 12.91 4.03 13.36
N LEU A 49 12.18 5.01 12.82
CA LEU A 49 12.15 5.30 11.38
C LEU A 49 13.55 5.66 10.85
N CYS A 50 14.36 6.41 11.59
CA CYS A 50 15.74 6.74 11.24
C CYS A 50 16.65 5.49 11.15
N ARG A 51 16.32 4.42 11.88
CA ARG A 51 17.05 3.14 11.91
C ARG A 51 16.39 2.04 11.09
N ALA A 52 15.27 2.37 10.44
CA ALA A 52 14.47 1.39 9.74
C ALA A 52 15.21 0.75 8.55
N LEU A 53 14.86 -0.50 8.30
CA LEU A 53 15.27 -1.22 7.10
C LEU A 53 14.35 -0.82 5.94
N ASN A 54 14.94 -0.27 4.87
CA ASN A 54 14.24 0.13 3.64
C ASN A 54 12.97 0.98 3.89
N PRO A 55 13.06 2.12 4.59
CA PRO A 55 11.90 2.93 4.90
C PRO A 55 11.23 3.46 3.63
N THR A 56 9.88 3.54 3.66
CA THR A 56 9.04 4.05 2.59
C THR A 56 7.88 4.84 3.19
N PHE A 57 7.05 5.47 2.36
CA PHE A 57 5.85 6.17 2.82
C PHE A 57 4.92 5.33 3.72
N LEU A 58 4.96 3.99 3.61
CA LEU A 58 4.17 3.06 4.44
C LEU A 58 4.59 3.09 5.93
N HIS A 59 5.81 3.54 6.21
CA HIS A 59 6.38 3.60 7.55
C HIS A 59 6.22 4.99 8.19
N GLU A 60 5.79 5.97 7.41
CA GLU A 60 5.52 7.31 7.92
C GLU A 60 4.26 7.32 8.82
N LEU A 61 4.31 8.10 9.89
CA LEU A 61 3.22 8.17 10.86
C LEU A 61 1.89 8.62 10.25
N PRO A 62 1.83 9.61 9.31
CA PRO A 62 0.59 10.01 8.65
C PRO A 62 -0.13 8.86 7.95
N TRP A 63 0.61 7.97 7.26
CA TRP A 63 0.02 6.78 6.65
C TRP A 63 -0.67 5.89 7.68
N SER A 64 0.02 5.61 8.79
CA SER A 64 -0.48 4.75 9.87
C SER A 64 -1.71 5.35 10.55
N LEU A 65 -1.71 6.66 10.78
CA LEU A 65 -2.87 7.40 11.30
C LEU A 65 -4.07 7.33 10.35
N ALA A 66 -3.86 7.55 9.04
CA ALA A 66 -4.92 7.44 8.04
C ALA A 66 -5.47 6.00 7.97
N VAL A 67 -4.61 4.97 8.03
CA VAL A 67 -5.03 3.56 8.10
C VAL A 67 -5.86 3.27 9.34
N ALA A 68 -5.43 3.78 10.51
CA ALA A 68 -6.11 3.54 11.77
C ALA A 68 -7.48 4.21 11.86
N THR A 69 -7.61 5.44 11.34
CA THR A 69 -8.79 6.29 11.53
C THR A 69 -9.81 6.17 10.41
N ALA A 70 -9.39 6.15 9.16
CA ALA A 70 -10.30 6.25 8.01
C ALA A 70 -10.76 4.91 7.46
N LEU A 71 -9.94 3.85 7.51
CA LEU A 71 -10.28 2.54 6.98
C LEU A 71 -11.06 1.65 7.95
N LYS A 72 -12.05 2.13 8.65
CA LYS A 72 -12.87 1.47 9.69
C LYS A 72 -13.33 0.00 9.45
N SER A 73 -12.69 -0.73 8.55
CA SER A 73 -13.05 -2.10 8.17
C SER A 73 -12.73 -3.17 9.24
N GLY A 74 -12.08 -2.79 10.31
CA GLY A 74 -11.68 -3.59 11.46
C GLY A 74 -10.81 -2.75 12.38
N ARG A 75 -10.60 -3.18 13.61
CA ARG A 75 -9.66 -2.52 14.50
C ARG A 75 -8.25 -2.90 14.07
N VAL A 76 -7.53 -1.94 13.51
CA VAL A 76 -6.09 -2.07 13.32
C VAL A 76 -5.42 -1.77 14.66
N VAL A 77 -4.64 -2.73 15.14
CA VAL A 77 -3.81 -2.59 16.34
C VAL A 77 -2.36 -2.59 15.90
N PHE A 78 -1.60 -1.64 16.40
CA PHE A 78 -0.18 -1.54 16.15
C PHE A 78 0.57 -2.21 17.30
N TYR A 79 1.36 -3.23 17.00
CA TYR A 79 2.16 -3.94 17.97
C TYR A 79 3.56 -3.36 17.97
N PHE A 80 3.91 -2.69 19.06
CA PHE A 80 5.22 -2.12 19.31
C PHE A 80 6.08 -3.15 20.00
N VAL A 81 7.19 -3.51 19.37
CA VAL A 81 8.12 -4.53 19.86
C VAL A 81 9.36 -3.84 20.40
N TYR A 82 9.67 -4.10 21.67
CA TYR A 82 10.82 -3.53 22.37
C TYR A 82 11.84 -4.60 22.74
N ASP A 83 13.11 -4.30 22.48
CA ASP A 83 14.22 -4.96 23.12
C ASP A 83 14.68 -4.06 24.29
N ARG A 84 14.39 -4.47 25.54
CA ARG A 84 14.48 -3.63 26.72
C ARG A 84 13.63 -2.36 26.53
N ASP A 85 14.27 -1.18 26.46
CA ASP A 85 13.61 0.12 26.28
C ASP A 85 13.67 0.63 24.84
N ARG A 86 14.38 -0.06 23.94
CA ARG A 86 14.53 0.33 22.54
C ARG A 86 13.36 -0.25 21.70
N LEU A 87 12.61 0.63 21.06
CA LEU A 87 11.63 0.22 20.06
C LEU A 87 12.36 -0.32 18.82
N VAL A 88 12.06 -1.57 18.41
CA VAL A 88 12.76 -2.26 17.32
C VAL A 88 11.85 -2.66 16.17
N ALA A 89 10.54 -2.74 16.40
CA ALA A 89 9.58 -2.94 15.32
C ALA A 89 8.20 -2.39 15.66
N VAL A 90 7.45 -1.98 14.61
CA VAL A 90 6.01 -1.71 14.69
C VAL A 90 5.30 -2.52 13.62
N ILE A 91 4.33 -3.34 14.05
CA ILE A 91 3.62 -4.27 13.18
C ILE A 91 2.12 -3.98 13.26
N PRO A 92 1.52 -3.39 12.21
CA PRO A 92 0.08 -3.14 12.17
C PRO A 92 -0.66 -4.45 11.86
N LEU A 93 -1.59 -4.86 12.71
CA LEU A 93 -2.41 -6.04 12.51
C LEU A 93 -3.90 -5.73 12.58
N GLU A 94 -4.65 -6.39 11.74
CA GLU A 94 -6.10 -6.38 11.71
C GLU A 94 -6.62 -7.79 11.99
N TYR A 95 -7.51 -7.93 12.98
CA TYR A 95 -8.18 -9.19 13.26
C TYR A 95 -9.53 -9.24 12.55
N ARG A 96 -9.76 -10.32 11.81
CA ARG A 96 -11.01 -10.56 11.09
C ARG A 96 -11.52 -11.98 11.33
N ALA A 97 -12.82 -12.10 11.62
CA ALA A 97 -13.52 -13.38 11.59
C ALA A 97 -14.49 -13.40 10.41
N ARG A 98 -14.32 -14.37 9.51
CA ARG A 98 -15.13 -14.51 8.29
C ARG A 98 -15.60 -15.94 8.11
N TRP A 99 -16.80 -16.10 7.56
CA TRP A 99 -17.29 -17.40 7.11
C TRP A 99 -16.64 -17.78 5.78
N ASN A 100 -16.14 -18.99 5.69
CA ASN A 100 -15.64 -19.62 4.48
C ASN A 100 -16.40 -20.93 4.27
N GLY A 101 -17.51 -20.88 3.52
CA GLY A 101 -18.51 -21.92 3.53
C GLY A 101 -19.10 -22.10 4.92
N PRO A 102 -19.18 -23.32 5.47
CA PRO A 102 -19.74 -23.59 6.79
C PRO A 102 -18.78 -23.29 7.96
N VAL A 103 -17.52 -22.92 7.66
CA VAL A 103 -16.48 -22.75 8.69
C VAL A 103 -16.20 -21.28 8.93
N ARG A 104 -16.34 -20.83 10.17
CA ARG A 104 -15.92 -19.49 10.60
C ARG A 104 -14.42 -19.51 10.88
N LEU A 105 -13.64 -18.84 10.03
CA LEU A 105 -12.19 -18.68 10.17
C LEU A 105 -11.85 -17.33 10.81
N ARG A 106 -10.86 -17.35 11.68
CA ARG A 106 -10.32 -16.18 12.38
C ARG A 106 -8.93 -15.92 11.83
N ALA A 107 -8.72 -14.73 11.37
CA ALA A 107 -7.49 -14.38 10.69
C ALA A 107 -6.87 -13.10 11.25
N LEU A 108 -5.56 -13.12 11.36
CA LEU A 108 -4.73 -11.92 11.47
C LEU A 108 -4.30 -11.51 10.06
N HIS A 109 -4.29 -10.22 9.80
CA HIS A 109 -3.84 -9.67 8.51
C HIS A 109 -3.01 -8.42 8.75
N LEU A 110 -2.11 -8.09 7.83
CA LEU A 110 -1.74 -6.69 7.62
C LEU A 110 -2.97 -5.90 7.16
N PRO A 111 -3.07 -4.59 7.44
CA PRO A 111 -4.20 -3.77 7.03
C PRO A 111 -4.55 -3.97 5.56
N SER A 112 -5.84 -4.15 5.26
CA SER A 112 -6.26 -4.53 3.92
C SER A 112 -7.49 -3.77 3.47
N HIS A 113 -7.30 -2.91 2.46
CA HIS A 113 -8.35 -2.18 1.76
C HIS A 113 -8.06 -2.17 0.26
N SER A 114 -9.08 -1.84 -0.56
CA SER A 114 -8.93 -1.70 -2.02
C SER A 114 -7.87 -0.66 -2.40
N ASN A 115 -7.73 0.39 -1.59
CA ASN A 115 -6.80 1.49 -1.81
C ASN A 115 -5.43 1.32 -1.10
N ILE A 116 -5.19 0.23 -0.38
CA ILE A 116 -3.88 -0.17 0.12
C ILE A 116 -3.25 -1.12 -0.88
N TYR A 117 -2.33 -0.63 -1.70
CA TYR A 117 -1.68 -1.39 -2.78
C TYR A 117 -0.44 -2.13 -2.30
N LEU A 118 0.25 -1.58 -1.30
CA LEU A 118 1.42 -2.17 -0.67
C LEU A 118 1.26 -2.17 0.85
N ASN A 119 1.95 -3.10 1.50
CA ASN A 119 2.07 -3.20 2.95
C ASN A 119 3.53 -3.45 3.32
N ASP A 120 3.89 -3.07 4.52
CA ASP A 120 5.17 -3.39 5.13
C ASP A 120 5.06 -3.37 6.67
N ILE A 121 6.16 -3.64 7.34
CA ILE A 121 6.37 -3.48 8.77
C ILE A 121 7.50 -2.47 8.99
N LEU A 122 7.38 -1.62 10.00
CA LEU A 122 8.50 -0.79 10.42
C LEU A 122 9.43 -1.66 11.28
N LEU A 123 10.65 -1.87 10.80
CA LEU A 123 11.62 -2.78 11.41
C LEU A 123 13.00 -2.14 11.44
N ASP A 124 13.62 -2.14 12.62
CA ASP A 124 15.03 -1.75 12.78
C ASP A 124 15.93 -2.71 11.98
N ARG A 125 16.88 -2.14 11.21
CA ARG A 125 17.77 -2.90 10.33
C ARG A 125 18.62 -3.95 11.06
N ASP A 126 18.90 -3.73 12.33
CA ASP A 126 19.72 -4.63 13.16
C ASP A 126 18.91 -5.83 13.69
N TYR A 127 17.60 -5.86 13.43
CA TYR A 127 16.69 -6.89 13.95
C TYR A 127 16.05 -7.76 12.87
N VAL A 128 16.55 -7.71 11.65
CA VAL A 128 16.02 -8.51 10.52
C VAL A 128 16.08 -10.02 10.78
N ASP A 129 17.10 -10.48 11.51
CA ASP A 129 17.31 -11.89 11.84
C ASP A 129 16.62 -12.33 13.14
N LYS A 130 16.05 -11.39 13.90
CA LYS A 130 15.37 -11.66 15.17
C LYS A 130 13.90 -12.01 14.95
N ASP A 131 13.31 -12.82 15.82
CA ASP A 131 11.93 -13.29 15.65
C ASP A 131 10.89 -12.31 16.24
N VAL A 132 10.86 -11.08 15.68
CA VAL A 132 9.90 -10.03 16.10
C VAL A 132 8.45 -10.39 15.79
N LEU A 133 8.17 -11.09 14.68
CA LEU A 133 6.81 -11.55 14.36
C LEU A 133 6.35 -12.66 15.29
N GLY A 134 7.24 -13.60 15.65
CA GLY A 134 6.95 -14.63 16.63
C GLY A 134 6.57 -14.04 17.98
N ALA A 135 7.33 -13.06 18.47
CA ALA A 135 7.01 -12.35 19.70
C ALA A 135 5.61 -11.68 19.67
N VAL A 136 5.24 -11.07 18.54
CA VAL A 136 3.88 -10.49 18.39
C VAL A 136 2.81 -11.57 18.37
N LEU A 137 3.03 -12.70 17.68
CA LEU A 137 2.06 -13.80 17.63
C LEU A 137 1.89 -14.47 19.00
N GLU A 138 2.95 -14.59 19.79
CA GLU A 138 2.90 -15.04 21.19
C GLU A 138 2.10 -14.05 22.04
N ALA A 139 2.39 -12.75 21.96
CA ALA A 139 1.66 -11.73 22.70
C ALA A 139 0.17 -11.69 22.35
N VAL A 140 -0.18 -11.85 21.07
CA VAL A 140 -1.59 -11.94 20.62
C VAL A 140 -2.30 -13.17 21.17
N SER A 141 -1.60 -14.30 21.28
CA SER A 141 -2.15 -15.59 21.70
C SER A 141 -2.13 -15.83 23.21
N GLY A 142 -1.12 -15.27 23.89
CA GLY A 142 -0.77 -15.58 25.27
C GLY A 142 -1.55 -14.79 26.33
N GLN A 143 -2.38 -13.81 25.97
CA GLN A 143 -3.21 -13.08 26.94
C GLN A 143 -4.32 -13.97 27.51
N PRO A 144 -4.81 -13.75 28.76
CA PRO A 144 -5.89 -14.57 29.37
C PRO A 144 -7.17 -14.63 28.53
N GLN A 145 -7.39 -13.62 27.67
CA GLN A 145 -8.44 -13.59 26.65
C GLN A 145 -7.85 -13.63 25.24
N GLY A 146 -6.69 -14.25 25.06
CA GLY A 146 -5.89 -14.25 23.83
C GLY A 146 -6.71 -14.55 22.58
N LEU A 147 -6.46 -13.78 21.54
CA LEU A 147 -7.14 -13.94 20.27
C LEU A 147 -6.75 -15.28 19.65
N ARG A 148 -7.69 -16.21 19.61
CA ARG A 148 -7.48 -17.44 18.83
C ARG A 148 -7.56 -17.09 17.35
N TRP A 149 -6.49 -17.36 16.61
CA TRP A 149 -6.44 -17.19 15.17
C TRP A 149 -6.15 -18.51 14.46
N ASP A 150 -6.71 -18.66 13.27
CA ASP A 150 -6.58 -19.88 12.46
C ASP A 150 -5.49 -19.71 11.40
N TYR A 151 -5.29 -18.49 10.88
CA TYR A 151 -4.18 -18.17 10.00
C TYR A 151 -3.79 -16.69 10.10
N PHE A 152 -2.53 -16.41 9.77
CA PHE A 152 -1.98 -15.07 9.64
C PHE A 152 -1.61 -14.83 8.17
N LYS A 153 -2.21 -13.80 7.56
CA LYS A 153 -1.97 -13.46 6.16
C LYS A 153 -1.21 -12.15 6.05
N LEU A 154 0.04 -12.26 5.64
CA LEU A 154 0.86 -11.15 5.20
C LEU A 154 0.69 -11.02 3.69
N ARG A 155 0.32 -9.84 3.19
CA ARG A 155 0.02 -9.67 1.77
C ARG A 155 0.42 -8.30 1.26
N LYS A 156 0.66 -8.24 -0.07
CA LYS A 156 0.98 -7.01 -0.79
C LYS A 156 2.29 -6.36 -0.30
N PHE A 157 3.30 -7.12 0.03
CA PHE A 157 4.64 -6.61 0.31
C PHE A 157 5.56 -6.87 -0.89
N ASN A 158 6.36 -5.88 -1.25
CA ASN A 158 7.23 -6.01 -2.42
C ASN A 158 8.61 -6.57 -2.06
N ALA A 159 9.35 -7.03 -3.07
CA ALA A 159 10.67 -7.62 -2.89
C ALA A 159 11.75 -6.65 -2.34
N ARG A 160 11.44 -5.35 -2.25
CA ARG A 160 12.33 -4.33 -1.67
C ARG A 160 11.91 -3.92 -0.25
N SER A 161 10.84 -4.53 0.31
CA SER A 161 10.28 -4.19 1.62
C SER A 161 11.08 -4.78 2.78
N ALA A 162 10.95 -4.18 3.97
CA ALA A 162 11.52 -4.73 5.20
C ALA A 162 10.93 -6.12 5.52
N LEU A 163 9.61 -6.28 5.33
CA LEU A 163 8.93 -7.55 5.54
C LEU A 163 9.46 -8.67 4.61
N TYR A 164 9.74 -8.34 3.34
CA TYR A 164 10.31 -9.32 2.42
C TYR A 164 11.70 -9.76 2.89
N ALA A 165 12.58 -8.81 3.21
CA ALA A 165 13.92 -9.11 3.73
C ALA A 165 13.85 -9.93 5.02
N TYR A 166 12.93 -9.59 5.93
CA TYR A 166 12.68 -10.35 7.16
C TYR A 166 12.25 -11.80 6.90
N LEU A 167 11.41 -12.04 5.89
CA LEU A 167 10.90 -13.38 5.59
C LEU A 167 11.86 -14.23 4.75
N GLN A 168 12.82 -13.61 4.07
CA GLN A 168 13.90 -14.35 3.40
C GLN A 168 14.70 -15.15 4.42
N GLY A 169 15.02 -16.38 4.10
CA GLY A 169 15.75 -17.28 5.01
C GLY A 169 14.89 -17.94 6.09
N ARG A 170 13.61 -17.60 6.21
CA ARG A 170 12.65 -18.30 7.09
C ARG A 170 11.89 -19.38 6.33
N ALA A 171 11.47 -20.42 7.04
CA ALA A 171 10.74 -21.56 6.47
C ALA A 171 9.28 -21.19 6.10
N VAL A 172 9.10 -20.20 5.22
CA VAL A 172 7.80 -19.74 4.72
C VAL A 172 7.77 -19.77 3.20
N GLU A 173 6.60 -20.11 2.62
CA GLU A 173 6.41 -20.11 1.17
C GLU A 173 5.91 -18.74 0.72
N LEU A 174 6.80 -17.94 0.11
CA LEU A 174 6.47 -16.65 -0.50
C LEU A 174 5.82 -16.88 -1.86
N ARG A 175 4.65 -16.31 -2.06
CA ARG A 175 3.94 -16.38 -3.34
C ARG A 175 3.89 -15.01 -3.99
N GLU A 176 4.36 -14.91 -5.23
CA GLU A 176 4.17 -13.71 -6.04
C GLU A 176 2.68 -13.54 -6.42
N VAL A 177 2.14 -12.35 -6.21
CA VAL A 177 0.73 -12.00 -6.47
C VAL A 177 0.57 -10.75 -7.34
N GLY A 178 1.66 -10.12 -7.75
CA GLY A 178 1.64 -8.93 -8.56
C GLY A 178 3.00 -8.25 -8.67
N GLY A 179 2.99 -6.98 -9.00
CA GLY A 179 4.19 -6.16 -9.09
C GLY A 179 3.94 -4.70 -8.73
N SER A 180 5.03 -3.98 -8.50
CA SER A 180 5.10 -2.54 -8.38
C SER A 180 6.09 -2.03 -9.44
N ALA A 181 5.64 -1.12 -10.31
CA ALA A 181 6.50 -0.54 -11.34
C ALA A 181 7.28 0.63 -10.77
N PHE A 182 8.54 0.74 -11.17
CA PHE A 182 9.50 1.68 -10.64
C PHE A 182 10.30 2.34 -11.79
N ILE A 183 10.48 3.64 -11.70
CA ILE A 183 11.15 4.44 -12.71
C ILE A 183 12.28 5.20 -12.02
N PRO A 184 13.55 4.81 -12.19
CA PRO A 184 14.67 5.64 -11.77
C PRO A 184 14.64 6.98 -12.52
N CYS A 185 14.83 8.09 -11.81
CA CYS A 185 14.83 9.42 -12.42
C CYS A 185 15.77 10.41 -11.72
N ARG A 186 16.92 9.90 -11.21
CA ARG A 186 17.96 10.74 -10.58
C ARG A 186 18.53 11.81 -11.52
N ASN A 187 18.45 11.54 -12.81
CA ASN A 187 18.91 12.43 -13.86
C ASN A 187 18.31 12.01 -15.22
N ARG A 188 18.53 12.85 -16.24
CA ARG A 188 18.04 12.56 -17.60
C ARG A 188 18.64 11.29 -18.24
N ALA A 189 19.78 10.79 -17.78
CA ALA A 189 20.37 9.55 -18.29
C ALA A 189 19.56 8.32 -17.80
N ASP A 190 19.03 8.34 -16.58
CA ASP A 190 18.21 7.24 -16.04
C ASP A 190 16.96 6.97 -16.91
N ILE A 191 16.37 8.03 -17.48
CA ILE A 191 15.18 7.89 -18.32
C ILE A 191 15.47 7.43 -19.76
N GLN A 192 16.74 7.32 -20.17
CA GLN A 192 17.10 6.79 -21.49
C GLN A 192 16.74 5.30 -21.67
N GLY A 193 16.63 4.53 -20.58
CA GLY A 193 16.15 3.15 -20.57
C GLY A 193 14.65 2.99 -20.87
N ILE A 194 13.89 4.09 -20.79
CA ILE A 194 12.45 4.08 -21.07
C ILE A 194 12.20 3.86 -22.57
N SER A 195 11.12 3.14 -22.89
CA SER A 195 10.75 2.81 -24.25
C SER A 195 10.66 4.05 -25.17
N LYS A 196 11.58 4.17 -26.12
CA LYS A 196 11.58 5.24 -27.14
C LYS A 196 10.25 5.30 -27.91
N LYS A 197 9.61 4.14 -28.12
CA LYS A 197 8.31 4.03 -28.80
C LYS A 197 7.19 4.64 -27.97
N ALA A 198 7.13 4.35 -26.66
CA ALA A 198 6.13 4.94 -25.76
C ALA A 198 6.31 6.44 -25.67
N TRP A 199 7.55 6.90 -25.53
CA TRP A 199 7.91 8.32 -25.49
C TRP A 199 7.52 9.08 -26.77
N LYS A 200 7.90 8.54 -27.94
CA LYS A 200 7.53 9.11 -29.24
C LYS A 200 6.01 9.17 -29.42
N ASN A 201 5.29 8.14 -28.98
CA ASN A 201 3.82 8.14 -29.05
C ASN A 201 3.19 9.18 -28.11
N ALA A 202 3.64 9.30 -26.86
CA ALA A 202 3.15 10.33 -25.94
C ALA A 202 3.36 11.74 -26.50
N ASN A 203 4.55 12.03 -27.06
CA ASN A 203 4.84 13.34 -27.68
C ASN A 203 4.04 13.59 -28.96
N ARG A 204 3.76 12.56 -29.76
CA ARG A 204 2.87 12.69 -30.93
C ARG A 204 1.44 13.04 -30.51
N LEU A 205 0.92 12.34 -29.49
CA LEU A 205 -0.42 12.59 -28.94
C LEU A 205 -0.50 13.98 -28.28
N ALA A 206 0.56 14.39 -27.60
CA ALA A 206 0.66 15.73 -27.02
C ALA A 206 0.53 16.83 -28.07
N ARG A 207 1.26 16.71 -29.21
CA ARG A 207 1.13 17.68 -30.32
C ARG A 207 -0.28 17.66 -30.89
N LYS A 208 -0.85 16.49 -31.17
CA LYS A 208 -2.22 16.39 -31.66
C LYS A 208 -3.21 17.09 -30.72
N ALA A 209 -3.08 16.89 -29.41
CA ALA A 209 -3.95 17.55 -28.42
C ALA A 209 -3.77 19.08 -28.43
N ALA A 210 -2.52 19.56 -28.57
CA ALA A 210 -2.23 20.99 -28.63
C ALA A 210 -2.85 21.66 -29.86
N ASP A 211 -2.81 20.96 -31.01
CA ASP A 211 -3.33 21.48 -32.27
C ASP A 211 -4.88 21.48 -32.34
N GLU A 212 -5.52 20.44 -31.78
CA GLU A 212 -6.96 20.20 -31.93
C GLU A 212 -7.82 20.68 -30.73
N VAL A 213 -7.21 20.78 -29.51
CA VAL A 213 -7.95 21.15 -28.28
C VAL A 213 -7.41 22.41 -27.64
N GLY A 214 -6.07 22.53 -27.50
CA GLY A 214 -5.44 23.66 -26.89
C GLY A 214 -4.08 23.35 -26.27
N PRO A 215 -3.32 24.37 -25.86
CA PRO A 215 -1.97 24.20 -25.32
C PRO A 215 -1.96 23.30 -24.10
N LEU A 216 -0.89 22.48 -23.97
CA LEU A 216 -0.72 21.60 -22.82
C LEU A 216 -0.11 22.37 -21.66
N ALA A 217 -0.70 22.18 -20.48
CA ALA A 217 -0.13 22.62 -19.21
C ALA A 217 -0.18 21.45 -18.20
N LEU A 218 0.91 21.24 -17.46
CA LEU A 218 0.92 20.39 -16.29
C LEU A 218 1.11 21.27 -15.06
N THR A 219 0.06 21.38 -14.27
CA THR A 219 0.05 22.12 -13.01
C THR A 219 0.12 21.16 -11.83
N HIS A 220 0.53 21.62 -10.69
CA HIS A 220 0.56 20.80 -9.46
C HIS A 220 0.38 21.68 -8.23
N SER A 221 -0.10 21.06 -7.16
CA SER A 221 -0.15 21.67 -5.85
C SER A 221 1.25 22.03 -5.34
N THR A 222 1.37 23.15 -4.67
CA THR A 222 2.63 23.60 -4.07
C THR A 222 2.66 23.37 -2.56
N PRO A 223 3.85 23.17 -1.95
CA PRO A 223 3.95 23.04 -0.51
C PRO A 223 3.33 24.23 0.22
N GLY A 224 2.48 23.94 1.23
CA GLY A 224 1.84 24.96 2.07
C GLY A 224 0.52 25.52 1.53
N GLU A 225 0.11 25.19 0.30
CA GLU A 225 -1.22 25.56 -0.17
C GLU A 225 -2.29 24.51 0.26
N PRO A 226 -3.58 24.91 0.35
CA PRO A 226 -4.67 24.01 0.64
C PRO A 226 -4.80 22.94 -0.47
N LEU A 227 -4.67 21.66 -0.09
CA LEU A 227 -4.77 20.53 -1.03
C LEU A 227 -6.21 20.12 -1.38
N GLU A 228 -7.21 20.52 -0.58
CA GLU A 228 -8.59 20.11 -0.80
C GLU A 228 -9.13 20.47 -2.20
N PRO A 229 -8.92 21.70 -2.75
CA PRO A 229 -9.38 22.00 -4.11
C PRO A 229 -8.75 21.08 -5.18
N TRP A 230 -7.45 20.81 -5.06
CA TRP A 230 -6.74 19.89 -5.96
C TRP A 230 -7.25 18.45 -5.86
N PHE A 231 -7.61 18.01 -4.64
CA PHE A 231 -8.16 16.70 -4.42
C PHE A 231 -9.59 16.56 -4.96
N GLU A 232 -10.41 17.59 -4.86
CA GLU A 232 -11.74 17.64 -5.50
C GLU A 232 -11.62 17.57 -7.04
N ASP A 233 -10.69 18.31 -7.64
CA ASP A 233 -10.40 18.23 -9.06
C ASP A 233 -9.93 16.82 -9.47
N PHE A 234 -9.05 16.21 -8.68
CA PHE A 234 -8.61 14.84 -8.89
C PHE A 234 -9.80 13.86 -8.88
N MET A 235 -10.68 13.93 -7.88
CA MET A 235 -11.84 13.06 -7.76
C MET A 235 -12.81 13.24 -8.94
N ARG A 236 -13.03 14.47 -9.39
CA ARG A 236 -13.86 14.78 -10.53
C ARG A 236 -13.30 14.18 -11.82
N ILE A 237 -12.01 14.34 -12.09
CA ILE A 237 -11.34 13.78 -13.25
C ILE A 237 -11.32 12.23 -13.20
N GLU A 238 -11.05 11.63 -12.03
CA GLU A 238 -11.06 10.17 -11.87
C GLU A 238 -12.46 9.58 -12.11
N SER A 239 -13.50 10.31 -11.70
CA SER A 239 -14.89 9.90 -11.83
C SER A 239 -15.43 10.06 -13.25
N SER A 240 -14.90 10.97 -14.06
CA SER A 240 -15.30 11.15 -15.48
C SER A 240 -14.76 10.06 -16.40
N GLY A 241 -13.91 9.14 -15.87
CA GLY A 241 -13.36 8.03 -16.62
C GLY A 241 -14.09 6.71 -16.37
N TRP A 242 -13.49 5.62 -16.84
CA TRP A 242 -14.03 4.24 -16.71
C TRP A 242 -14.28 3.78 -15.27
N LYS A 243 -13.81 4.51 -14.27
CA LYS A 243 -14.05 4.26 -12.84
C LYS A 243 -15.35 4.88 -12.32
N GLY A 244 -15.98 5.78 -13.07
CA GLY A 244 -17.23 6.45 -12.71
C GLY A 244 -18.43 5.52 -12.62
N GLU A 245 -19.62 6.10 -12.47
CA GLU A 245 -20.89 5.36 -12.33
C GLU A 245 -21.20 4.50 -13.55
N ASP A 246 -20.97 5.03 -14.75
CA ASP A 246 -21.21 4.33 -16.02
C ASP A 246 -20.15 3.27 -16.34
N GLY A 247 -19.11 3.15 -15.51
CA GLY A 247 -17.99 2.23 -15.68
C GLY A 247 -17.97 1.14 -14.62
N THR A 248 -16.83 1.05 -13.88
CA THR A 248 -16.66 0.02 -12.84
C THR A 248 -17.23 0.42 -11.48
N GLY A 249 -17.66 1.67 -11.30
CA GLY A 249 -18.16 2.19 -10.02
C GLY A 249 -17.08 2.23 -8.92
N THR A 250 -15.81 2.35 -9.29
CA THR A 250 -14.67 2.28 -8.35
C THR A 250 -13.96 3.61 -8.14
N SER A 251 -14.52 4.71 -8.62
CA SER A 251 -13.97 6.06 -8.40
C SER A 251 -14.03 6.46 -6.93
N LEU A 252 -13.12 7.34 -6.52
CA LEU A 252 -13.11 7.89 -5.16
C LEU A 252 -14.39 8.64 -4.83
N LEU A 253 -14.97 9.31 -5.80
CA LEU A 253 -16.20 10.08 -5.62
C LEU A 253 -17.37 9.21 -5.11
N LEU A 254 -17.38 7.92 -5.44
CA LEU A 254 -18.42 6.96 -5.06
C LEU A 254 -18.10 6.21 -3.74
N ASP A 255 -16.86 6.26 -3.25
CA ASP A 255 -16.43 5.56 -2.03
C ASP A 255 -16.07 6.55 -0.90
N LYS A 256 -17.07 6.91 -0.07
CA LYS A 256 -16.89 7.82 1.07
C LYS A 256 -15.78 7.40 2.05
N ARG A 257 -15.52 6.07 2.18
CA ARG A 257 -14.45 5.60 3.07
C ARG A 257 -13.08 5.83 2.46
N ALA A 258 -12.96 5.60 1.15
CA ALA A 258 -11.75 5.92 0.43
C ALA A 258 -11.49 7.43 0.43
N GLN A 259 -12.52 8.26 0.24
CA GLN A 259 -12.40 9.72 0.38
C GLN A 259 -11.85 10.11 1.76
N ALA A 260 -12.44 9.58 2.84
CA ALA A 260 -11.98 9.87 4.19
C ALA A 260 -10.52 9.47 4.42
N PHE A 261 -10.11 8.32 3.87
CA PHE A 261 -8.71 7.87 3.93
C PHE A 261 -7.76 8.83 3.21
N PHE A 262 -8.08 9.21 1.97
CA PHE A 262 -7.20 10.10 1.20
C PHE A 262 -7.23 11.54 1.75
N ARG A 263 -8.37 12.02 2.28
CA ARG A 263 -8.43 13.30 2.98
C ARG A 263 -7.55 13.32 4.23
N ALA A 264 -7.49 12.23 4.98
CA ALA A 264 -6.55 12.14 6.10
C ALA A 264 -5.09 12.26 5.64
N LEU A 265 -4.73 11.71 4.48
CA LEU A 265 -3.39 11.81 3.93
C LEU A 265 -3.02 13.22 3.43
N ILE A 266 -4.00 14.00 2.92
CA ILE A 266 -3.73 15.37 2.42
C ILE A 266 -3.69 16.43 3.52
N VAL A 267 -4.25 16.14 4.70
CA VAL A 267 -4.22 17.07 5.85
C VAL A 267 -2.96 16.90 6.69
N GLU A 268 -2.42 15.68 6.72
CA GLU A 268 -1.24 15.38 7.53
C GLU A 268 0.05 15.79 6.79
N ASN A 269 0.75 16.78 7.34
CA ASN A 269 2.09 17.17 6.92
C ASN A 269 3.12 16.65 7.92
N ALA A 270 4.14 15.96 7.44
CA ALA A 270 5.29 15.55 8.23
C ALA A 270 6.57 15.94 7.48
N GLU A 271 7.69 16.05 8.20
CA GLU A 271 8.96 16.56 7.67
C GLU A 271 9.45 15.84 6.41
N ASN A 272 9.18 14.52 6.30
CA ASN A 272 9.56 13.70 5.14
C ASN A 272 8.35 13.22 4.32
N TRP A 273 7.23 13.94 4.40
CA TRP A 273 5.97 13.57 3.77
C TRP A 273 5.32 14.76 3.11
N GLU A 274 5.07 14.66 1.83
CA GLU A 274 4.33 15.67 1.10
C GLU A 274 3.33 15.00 0.13
N THR A 275 2.08 15.36 0.25
CA THR A 275 1.05 14.96 -0.72
C THR A 275 1.01 15.97 -1.86
N ARG A 276 1.04 15.48 -3.11
CA ARG A 276 0.98 16.29 -4.33
C ARG A 276 -0.11 15.78 -5.27
N VAL A 277 -0.79 16.72 -5.89
CA VAL A 277 -1.71 16.45 -7.00
C VAL A 277 -1.18 17.15 -8.25
N TYR A 278 -1.03 16.40 -9.33
CA TYR A 278 -0.68 16.93 -10.65
C TYR A 278 -1.90 16.87 -11.55
N VAL A 279 -2.17 17.92 -12.30
CA VAL A 279 -3.29 18.04 -13.24
C VAL A 279 -2.77 18.43 -14.62
N LEU A 280 -3.06 17.59 -15.61
CA LEU A 280 -2.79 17.86 -17.02
C LEU A 280 -4.01 18.57 -17.64
N CYS A 281 -3.75 19.70 -18.29
CA CYS A 281 -4.75 20.46 -19.02
C CYS A 281 -4.46 20.48 -20.52
N PHE A 282 -5.53 20.53 -21.33
CA PHE A 282 -5.52 20.89 -22.76
C PHE A 282 -6.34 22.17 -22.90
N GLY A 283 -5.67 23.33 -23.07
CA GLY A 283 -6.31 24.63 -22.91
C GLY A 283 -6.86 24.78 -21.49
N GLU A 284 -8.16 25.06 -21.36
CA GLU A 284 -8.85 25.18 -20.06
C GLU A 284 -9.36 23.84 -19.51
N ALA A 285 -9.36 22.79 -20.33
CA ALA A 285 -9.91 21.49 -19.95
C ALA A 285 -8.91 20.68 -19.09
N GLN A 286 -9.29 20.35 -17.86
CA GLN A 286 -8.55 19.42 -17.00
C GLN A 286 -8.81 17.97 -17.46
N VAL A 287 -7.82 17.31 -18.03
CA VAL A 287 -8.00 16.04 -18.76
C VAL A 287 -7.43 14.81 -18.08
N ALA A 288 -6.44 14.96 -17.23
CA ALA A 288 -5.89 13.86 -16.45
C ALA A 288 -5.29 14.35 -15.13
N SER A 289 -5.28 13.50 -14.13
CA SER A 289 -4.70 13.85 -12.82
C SER A 289 -4.05 12.65 -12.15
N VAL A 290 -3.10 12.93 -11.26
CA VAL A 290 -2.42 11.94 -10.44
C VAL A 290 -2.27 12.46 -9.02
N LEU A 291 -2.61 11.60 -8.04
CA LEU A 291 -2.41 11.83 -6.61
C LEU A 291 -1.17 11.07 -6.17
N CYS A 292 -0.22 11.78 -5.60
CA CYS A 292 1.09 11.27 -5.20
C CYS A 292 1.40 11.58 -3.74
N ILE A 293 2.34 10.82 -3.19
CA ILE A 293 3.06 11.14 -1.96
C ILE A 293 4.54 11.22 -2.31
N CYS A 294 5.21 12.28 -1.90
CA CYS A 294 6.65 12.36 -1.87
C CYS A 294 7.11 11.98 -0.45
N SER A 295 7.89 10.92 -0.32
CA SER A 295 8.45 10.47 0.96
C SER A 295 9.89 10.02 0.73
N GLY A 296 10.81 10.55 1.52
CA GLY A 296 12.22 10.49 1.21
C GLY A 296 12.48 11.10 -0.17
N GLN A 297 13.21 10.39 -1.01
CA GLN A 297 13.50 10.84 -2.38
C GLN A 297 12.66 10.10 -3.44
N VAL A 298 11.48 9.60 -3.10
CA VAL A 298 10.63 8.83 -4.00
C VAL A 298 9.25 9.45 -4.12
N LEU A 299 8.80 9.65 -5.35
CA LEU A 299 7.42 10.03 -5.66
C LEU A 299 6.57 8.77 -5.83
N TYR A 300 5.69 8.50 -4.88
CA TYR A 300 4.76 7.37 -4.90
C TYR A 300 3.43 7.79 -5.55
N VAL A 301 3.11 7.20 -6.68
CA VAL A 301 1.83 7.40 -7.35
C VAL A 301 0.79 6.51 -6.70
N LEU A 302 -0.15 7.11 -5.99
CA LEU A 302 -1.21 6.38 -5.31
C LEU A 302 -2.42 6.13 -6.21
N LYS A 303 -2.81 7.15 -6.99
CA LYS A 303 -3.95 7.06 -7.88
C LYS A 303 -3.77 7.89 -9.14
N THR A 304 -4.36 7.43 -10.23
CA THR A 304 -4.40 8.14 -11.51
C THR A 304 -5.82 8.15 -12.04
N GLY A 305 -6.20 9.22 -12.70
CA GLY A 305 -7.48 9.36 -13.41
C GLY A 305 -7.30 10.16 -14.70
N TYR A 306 -8.20 9.98 -15.65
CA TYR A 306 -8.30 10.83 -16.82
C TYR A 306 -9.75 10.88 -17.33
N ASN A 307 -10.11 11.96 -18.01
CA ASN A 307 -11.41 12.13 -18.62
C ASN A 307 -11.51 11.34 -19.93
N GLU A 308 -12.46 10.40 -20.01
CA GLU A 308 -12.67 9.52 -21.18
C GLU A 308 -13.04 10.28 -22.48
N GLU A 309 -13.61 11.46 -22.38
CA GLU A 309 -13.88 12.31 -23.55
C GLU A 309 -12.60 12.59 -24.35
N TYR A 310 -11.46 12.70 -23.65
CA TYR A 310 -10.16 12.99 -24.25
C TYR A 310 -9.32 11.74 -24.52
N LYS A 311 -9.88 10.52 -24.40
CA LYS A 311 -9.12 9.26 -24.57
C LYS A 311 -8.40 9.15 -25.90
N ALA A 312 -8.94 9.75 -26.98
CA ALA A 312 -8.33 9.75 -28.31
C ALA A 312 -6.95 10.44 -28.35
N TYR A 313 -6.68 11.29 -27.37
CA TYR A 313 -5.41 12.01 -27.20
C TYR A 313 -4.47 11.33 -26.20
N GLY A 314 -4.91 10.27 -25.51
CA GLY A 314 -4.10 9.50 -24.59
C GLY A 314 -3.58 10.30 -23.38
N PRO A 315 -4.43 11.05 -22.66
CA PRO A 315 -4.00 12.01 -21.63
C PRO A 315 -3.23 11.35 -20.50
N GLY A 316 -3.55 10.12 -20.10
CA GLY A 316 -2.79 9.38 -19.11
C GLY A 316 -1.34 9.08 -19.52
N SER A 317 -1.10 8.79 -20.81
CA SER A 317 0.26 8.58 -21.32
C SER A 317 1.06 9.88 -21.37
N ILE A 318 0.40 10.99 -21.74
CA ILE A 318 1.02 12.32 -21.74
C ILE A 318 1.38 12.73 -20.31
N LEU A 319 0.44 12.57 -19.37
CA LEU A 319 0.64 12.89 -17.95
C LEU A 319 1.87 12.16 -17.38
N ILE A 320 1.99 10.85 -17.61
CA ILE A 320 3.13 10.06 -17.12
C ILE A 320 4.43 10.53 -17.79
N ALA A 321 4.44 10.84 -19.11
CA ALA A 321 5.61 11.37 -19.77
C ALA A 321 6.06 12.70 -19.13
N ARG A 322 5.16 13.64 -18.95
CA ARG A 322 5.47 14.95 -18.35
C ARG A 322 5.90 14.83 -16.89
N LEU A 323 5.27 13.93 -16.13
CA LEU A 323 5.67 13.67 -14.75
C LEU A 323 7.12 13.15 -14.68
N ILE A 324 7.50 12.22 -15.55
CA ILE A 324 8.87 11.70 -15.63
C ILE A 324 9.86 12.80 -15.98
N GLU A 325 9.54 13.67 -16.95
CA GLU A 325 10.39 14.81 -17.34
C GLU A 325 10.65 15.74 -16.15
N ILE A 326 9.59 16.15 -15.46
CA ILE A 326 9.70 17.04 -14.29
C ILE A 326 10.50 16.41 -13.17
N MET A 327 10.27 15.11 -12.88
CA MET A 327 11.00 14.42 -11.81
C MET A 327 12.48 14.20 -12.16
N ALA A 328 12.82 14.00 -13.42
CA ALA A 328 14.22 13.86 -13.85
C ALA A 328 15.01 15.18 -13.75
N ASP A 329 14.34 16.32 -13.71
CA ASP A 329 14.94 17.63 -13.48
C ASP A 329 14.85 18.08 -12.00
N ASN A 330 14.18 17.30 -11.13
CA ASN A 330 14.05 17.59 -9.71
C ASN A 330 15.13 16.83 -8.90
N PRO A 331 16.10 17.52 -8.28
CA PRO A 331 17.19 16.88 -7.54
C PRO A 331 16.72 16.15 -6.28
N ASP A 332 15.54 16.50 -5.75
CA ASP A 332 14.99 15.91 -4.53
C ASP A 332 14.27 14.58 -4.79
N VAL A 333 14.10 14.17 -6.06
CA VAL A 333 13.42 12.95 -6.43
C VAL A 333 14.32 12.03 -7.22
N THR A 334 14.61 10.86 -6.69
CA THR A 334 15.47 9.87 -7.37
C THR A 334 14.69 8.78 -8.09
N ALA A 335 13.39 8.66 -7.81
CA ALA A 335 12.55 7.65 -8.44
C ALA A 335 11.05 7.99 -8.37
N ILE A 336 10.30 7.45 -9.34
CA ILE A 336 8.84 7.37 -9.31
C ILE A 336 8.45 5.91 -9.07
N ASN A 337 7.57 5.66 -8.10
CA ASN A 337 7.02 4.34 -7.81
C ASN A 337 5.51 4.35 -8.03
N LEU A 338 5.02 3.52 -8.96
CA LEU A 338 3.59 3.45 -9.28
C LEU A 338 2.76 2.66 -8.25
N THR A 339 3.37 2.19 -7.16
CA THR A 339 2.75 1.33 -6.13
C THR A 339 2.14 0.03 -6.65
N THR A 340 1.75 -0.02 -7.91
CA THR A 340 1.27 -1.19 -8.65
C THR A 340 2.04 -1.34 -9.97
N ALA A 341 1.89 -2.46 -10.67
CA ALA A 341 2.37 -2.64 -12.04
C ALA A 341 1.17 -2.79 -12.98
N PRO A 342 0.51 -1.69 -13.37
CA PRO A 342 -0.61 -1.75 -14.29
C PRO A 342 -0.13 -2.20 -15.69
N PRO A 343 -0.98 -2.91 -16.50
CA PRO A 343 -0.56 -3.45 -17.80
C PRO A 343 0.05 -2.41 -18.76
N TRP A 344 -0.39 -1.17 -18.67
CA TRP A 344 0.16 -0.11 -19.51
C TRP A 344 1.63 0.24 -19.18
N SER A 345 2.11 -0.03 -17.95
CA SER A 345 3.49 0.23 -17.53
C SER A 345 4.51 -0.62 -18.30
N GLU A 346 4.13 -1.82 -18.77
CA GLU A 346 4.99 -2.70 -19.56
C GLU A 346 5.43 -2.05 -20.89
N ARG A 347 4.56 -1.22 -21.50
CA ARG A 347 4.88 -0.50 -22.74
C ARG A 347 5.98 0.54 -22.59
N TRP A 348 6.21 0.97 -21.34
CA TRP A 348 7.24 1.95 -20.99
C TRP A 348 8.57 1.30 -20.61
N HIS A 349 8.59 -0.03 -20.44
CA HIS A 349 9.76 -0.79 -19.96
C HIS A 349 10.23 -0.33 -18.57
N PHE A 350 9.29 -0.01 -17.66
CA PHE A 350 9.61 0.32 -16.28
C PHE A 350 10.18 -0.90 -15.55
N GLU A 351 11.11 -0.65 -14.62
CA GLU A 351 11.54 -1.70 -13.71
C GLU A 351 10.35 -2.22 -12.90
N ARG A 352 10.39 -3.50 -12.54
CA ARG A 352 9.33 -4.14 -11.76
C ARG A 352 9.92 -4.83 -10.54
N ALA A 353 9.41 -4.49 -9.36
CA ALA A 353 9.60 -5.28 -8.15
C ALA A 353 8.39 -6.21 -7.96
N SER A 354 8.64 -7.50 -7.72
CA SER A 354 7.57 -8.46 -7.43
C SER A 354 6.89 -8.16 -6.09
N VAL A 355 5.57 -8.39 -6.05
CA VAL A 355 4.74 -8.22 -4.85
C VAL A 355 4.28 -9.59 -4.38
N HIS A 356 4.42 -9.83 -3.09
CA HIS A 356 4.28 -11.15 -2.49
C HIS A 356 3.16 -11.21 -1.45
N GLU A 357 2.74 -12.44 -1.17
CA GLU A 357 1.94 -12.79 -0.01
C GLU A 357 2.45 -14.09 0.63
N VAL A 358 2.18 -14.25 1.92
CA VAL A 358 2.42 -15.49 2.66
C VAL A 358 1.26 -15.75 3.61
N ILE A 359 0.96 -17.04 3.86
CA ILE A 359 0.01 -17.45 4.86
C ILE A 359 0.74 -18.34 5.86
N ILE A 360 0.74 -17.91 7.12
CA ILE A 360 1.22 -18.66 8.26
C ILE A 360 0.00 -19.28 8.94
N THR A 361 -0.03 -20.58 9.12
CA THR A 361 -1.16 -21.29 9.73
C THR A 361 -0.99 -21.36 11.25
N GLY A 362 -2.08 -21.05 11.97
CA GLY A 362 -2.14 -21.22 13.41
C GLY A 362 -2.26 -22.70 13.82
N ASN A 363 -2.01 -22.98 15.08
CA ASN A 363 -2.06 -24.34 15.66
C ASN A 363 -3.48 -24.89 15.88
N THR A 364 -4.51 -24.29 15.28
CA THR A 364 -5.88 -24.77 15.35
C THR A 364 -6.15 -25.80 14.25
N LEU A 365 -7.09 -26.74 14.51
CA LEU A 365 -7.51 -27.70 13.48
C LEU A 365 -8.02 -26.97 12.21
N ARG A 366 -8.78 -25.87 12.37
CA ARG A 366 -9.29 -25.05 11.27
C ARG A 366 -8.15 -24.39 10.47
N GLY A 367 -7.12 -23.91 11.16
CA GLY A 367 -5.94 -23.32 10.54
C GLY A 367 -5.16 -24.35 9.72
N ARG A 368 -4.94 -25.55 10.26
CA ARG A 368 -4.26 -26.64 9.54
C ARG A 368 -5.01 -27.08 8.29
N LEU A 369 -6.34 -27.24 8.38
CA LEU A 369 -7.20 -27.58 7.24
C LEU A 369 -7.18 -26.47 6.19
N TYR A 370 -7.35 -25.22 6.60
CA TYR A 370 -7.30 -24.06 5.69
C TYR A 370 -5.95 -23.98 4.98
N GLY A 371 -4.84 -24.12 5.68
CA GLY A 371 -3.50 -24.10 5.10
C GLY A 371 -3.26 -25.23 4.11
N GLY A 372 -3.78 -26.45 4.39
CA GLY A 372 -3.74 -27.58 3.46
C GLY A 372 -4.49 -27.28 2.16
N LEU A 373 -5.74 -26.80 2.27
CA LEU A 373 -6.58 -26.43 1.13
C LEU A 373 -5.97 -25.25 0.34
N TYR A 374 -5.40 -24.27 1.02
CA TYR A 374 -4.73 -23.15 0.38
C TYR A 374 -3.51 -23.59 -0.44
N ARG A 375 -2.64 -24.43 0.14
CA ARG A 375 -1.48 -24.99 -0.60
C ARG A 375 -1.93 -25.80 -1.81
N LEU A 376 -2.97 -26.63 -1.68
CA LEU A 376 -3.54 -27.38 -2.80
C LEU A 376 -4.05 -26.44 -3.90
N LYS A 377 -4.83 -25.41 -3.53
CA LYS A 377 -5.31 -24.39 -4.48
C LYS A 377 -4.16 -23.69 -5.20
N CYS A 378 -3.09 -23.35 -4.51
CA CYS A 378 -1.91 -22.72 -5.12
C CYS A 378 -1.22 -23.64 -6.12
N ARG A 379 -1.08 -24.93 -5.81
CA ARG A 379 -0.49 -25.93 -6.74
C ARG A 379 -1.35 -26.14 -7.98
N LEU A 380 -2.66 -26.06 -7.87
CA LEU A 380 -3.60 -26.27 -8.98
C LEU A 380 -3.82 -25.02 -9.85
N SER A 381 -3.49 -23.83 -9.34
CA SER A 381 -3.70 -22.55 -10.03
C SER A 381 -2.97 -22.45 -11.38
N PRO A 382 -1.71 -22.86 -11.53
CA PRO A 382 -1.01 -22.84 -12.82
C PRO A 382 -1.65 -23.75 -13.87
N LEU A 383 -2.18 -24.90 -13.44
CA LEU A 383 -2.87 -25.84 -14.33
C LEU A 383 -4.18 -25.26 -14.86
N LYS A 384 -4.94 -24.56 -14.00
CA LYS A 384 -6.17 -23.87 -14.41
C LYS A 384 -5.92 -22.77 -15.42
N ASN A 385 -4.86 -21.97 -15.23
CA ASN A 385 -4.48 -20.92 -16.18
C ASN A 385 -4.02 -21.50 -17.54
N ARG A 386 -3.27 -22.59 -17.53
CA ARG A 386 -2.89 -23.31 -18.78
C ARG A 386 -4.11 -23.86 -19.53
N LEU A 387 -5.10 -24.40 -18.82
CA LEU A 387 -6.35 -24.90 -19.42
C LEU A 387 -7.21 -23.79 -20.00
N ILE A 388 -7.25 -22.61 -19.38
CA ILE A 388 -7.97 -21.45 -19.91
C ILE A 388 -7.29 -20.91 -21.17
N LEU A 389 -5.95 -20.81 -21.18
CA LEU A 389 -5.18 -20.39 -22.36
C LEU A 389 -5.31 -21.39 -23.51
N ALA A 390 -5.28 -22.70 -23.22
CA ALA A 390 -5.49 -23.74 -24.23
C ALA A 390 -6.92 -23.70 -24.85
N LYS A 391 -7.94 -23.36 -24.04
CA LYS A 391 -9.31 -23.17 -24.55
C LYS A 391 -9.49 -21.89 -25.37
N GLN A 392 -8.69 -20.87 -25.14
CA GLN A 392 -8.71 -19.63 -25.92
C GLN A 392 -7.88 -19.77 -27.21
N GLY A 393 -6.81 -20.56 -27.21
CA GLY A 393 -5.99 -20.85 -28.41
C GLY A 393 -6.66 -21.76 -29.46
N ASN A 394 -7.74 -22.47 -29.11
CA ASN A 394 -8.53 -23.29 -30.03
C ASN A 394 -9.72 -22.53 -30.68
N LYS A 395 -9.76 -21.21 -30.57
CA LYS A 395 -10.82 -20.37 -31.17
C LYS A 395 -10.30 -19.40 -32.23
N PHE A 396 -9.14 -19.70 -32.83
CA PHE A 396 -8.63 -18.99 -34.00
C PHE A 396 -8.35 -19.99 -35.14
#